data_3ee2c5f4b68e35a754dc4fd889d23921
#
_entry.id   3ee2c5f4b68e35a754dc4fd889d23921
#
_cell.length_a   1.000
_cell.length_b   1.000
_cell.length_c   1.000
_cell.angle_alpha   90.00
_cell.angle_beta   90.00
_cell.angle_gamma   90.00
#
_symmetry.space_group_name_H-M   'P 1'
#
loop_
_entity.id
_entity.type
_entity.pdbx_description
1 polymer ?
#
loop_
_entity_poly.entity_id
_entity_poly.type
_entity_poly.pdbx_seq_one_letter_code
_entity_poly.pdbx_strand_id
1 'polypeptide(L)'
;MSKRNMWMGGVTAFALTLSYAGSALAADASDLGNSLTPVGAERAGNADGTIPAWNGGDMTPTAGWKKGDPRVDPYAGDQKLFSIDASNVDQYADKLSPGQIKIIKRYAGYRMDVYPTRRSCGYSQAIYDATKANTSRAKLSDRGGILDGFGGFLFPIPENGLQAIANYRTGFNGLYTHLKVSSTISQTGGGFLLNTGIIDTYAPYYELNAREIDNRYMTKFIYKATAPAASVGGIIMTLQPYNDSNESWGYIPGLRRVKKAPTANYDTPGQDDIRTFDQTYMYNGLPDRYDWKIIGKKELYVPYNASRLRTENLDISNLIQDKFPNRDLARYELHRVWIVEGTAKAGWRNTFSKRVFFMDEDTWTPLVADLYDTKDQLWRFQENHTFMAPEMPGCVSAADFYHDLNADRYVADNLIVKSADANYSAGDVVKSDMFTPDAMRRYGLR
;
A
#
# COMPACT_ATOMS: atom_id res chain seq x y z
N MET A 1 46.63 16.78 -62.10
CA MET A 1 46.00 15.48 -62.25
C MET A 1 46.42 14.60 -61.09
N SER A 2 45.59 14.46 -60.07
CA SER A 2 45.87 13.52 -58.96
C SER A 2 44.53 12.98 -58.46
N LYS A 3 44.33 11.67 -58.58
CA LYS A 3 43.13 10.92 -58.13
C LYS A 3 43.26 10.66 -56.63
N ARG A 4 42.29 11.13 -55.87
CA ARG A 4 42.12 10.74 -54.44
C ARG A 4 41.16 9.54 -54.36
N ASN A 5 41.64 8.41 -53.89
CA ASN A 5 40.85 7.23 -53.55
C ASN A 5 40.24 7.45 -52.15
N MET A 6 38.92 7.32 -52.11
CA MET A 6 38.15 7.39 -50.84
C MET A 6 37.78 5.94 -50.45
N TRP A 7 38.32 5.50 -49.34
CA TRP A 7 37.96 4.23 -48.72
C TRP A 7 36.70 4.44 -47.85
N MET A 8 35.65 3.75 -48.20
CA MET A 8 34.47 3.61 -47.33
C MET A 8 34.62 2.33 -46.54
N GLY A 9 34.90 2.46 -45.22
CA GLY A 9 34.83 1.36 -44.27
C GLY A 9 33.40 1.19 -43.79
N GLY A 10 32.72 0.13 -44.19
CA GLY A 10 31.42 -0.26 -43.66
C GLY A 10 31.55 -0.87 -42.26
N VAL A 11 30.92 -0.24 -41.28
CA VAL A 11 30.71 -0.85 -39.94
C VAL A 11 29.34 -1.55 -39.98
N THR A 12 29.40 -2.88 -40.00
CA THR A 12 28.19 -3.72 -39.89
C THR A 12 27.87 -3.89 -38.40
N ALA A 13 26.86 -3.19 -37.92
CA ALA A 13 26.32 -3.39 -36.58
C ALA A 13 25.43 -4.65 -36.60
N PHE A 14 25.86 -5.71 -35.93
CA PHE A 14 25.03 -6.89 -35.65
C PHE A 14 24.11 -6.56 -34.46
N ALA A 15 22.86 -6.25 -34.72
CA ALA A 15 21.82 -6.20 -33.70
C ALA A 15 21.33 -7.62 -33.44
N LEU A 16 21.75 -8.25 -32.35
CA LEU A 16 21.14 -9.46 -31.80
C LEU A 16 19.82 -9.09 -31.11
N THR A 17 18.71 -9.18 -31.85
CA THR A 17 17.37 -9.18 -31.24
C THR A 17 17.09 -10.59 -30.73
N LEU A 18 17.26 -10.81 -29.42
CA LEU A 18 16.68 -11.97 -28.75
C LEU A 18 15.17 -11.72 -28.61
N SER A 19 14.42 -12.28 -29.56
CA SER A 19 12.96 -12.38 -29.43
C SER A 19 12.63 -13.55 -28.51
N TYR A 20 12.37 -13.28 -27.22
CA TYR A 20 11.66 -14.21 -26.36
C TYR A 20 10.17 -14.11 -26.70
N ALA A 21 9.74 -14.80 -27.74
CA ALA A 21 8.35 -15.11 -28.00
C ALA A 21 7.96 -16.40 -27.25
N GLY A 22 7.87 -16.32 -25.94
CA GLY A 22 7.06 -17.26 -25.19
C GLY A 22 5.60 -16.88 -25.41
N SER A 23 4.83 -17.73 -26.09
CA SER A 23 3.37 -17.63 -26.14
C SER A 23 2.87 -17.83 -24.69
N ALA A 24 2.76 -16.78 -23.91
CA ALA A 24 2.02 -16.82 -22.68
C ALA A 24 0.56 -17.10 -23.08
N LEU A 25 0.09 -18.31 -22.86
CA LEU A 25 -1.34 -18.61 -22.85
C LEU A 25 -1.98 -17.58 -21.91
N ALA A 26 -3.02 -16.91 -22.38
CA ALA A 26 -3.75 -15.99 -21.51
C ALA A 26 -4.24 -16.76 -20.30
N ALA A 27 -3.84 -16.35 -19.10
CA ALA A 27 -4.25 -16.98 -17.86
C ALA A 27 -5.79 -16.87 -17.71
N ASP A 28 -6.41 -17.92 -17.22
CA ASP A 28 -7.85 -17.96 -16.98
C ASP A 28 -8.19 -18.37 -15.54
N ALA A 29 -9.48 -18.37 -15.19
CA ALA A 29 -9.94 -18.70 -13.83
C ALA A 29 -9.58 -20.12 -13.38
N SER A 30 -9.27 -21.07 -14.28
CA SER A 30 -8.83 -22.44 -13.96
C SER A 30 -7.38 -22.48 -13.47
N ASP A 31 -6.58 -21.49 -13.78
CA ASP A 31 -5.20 -21.36 -13.32
C ASP A 31 -5.10 -21.01 -11.83
N LEU A 32 -6.16 -20.39 -11.27
CA LEU A 32 -6.19 -19.97 -9.86
C LEU A 32 -6.12 -21.19 -8.92
N GLY A 33 -5.11 -21.17 -8.05
CA GLY A 33 -4.79 -22.28 -7.15
C GLY A 33 -3.90 -23.37 -7.78
N ASN A 34 -3.62 -23.28 -9.09
CA ASN A 34 -2.77 -24.21 -9.85
C ASN A 34 -1.45 -23.53 -10.23
N SER A 35 -1.33 -23.03 -11.46
CA SER A 35 -0.16 -22.27 -11.95
C SER A 35 -0.10 -20.87 -11.34
N LEU A 36 -1.25 -20.28 -11.02
CA LEU A 36 -1.38 -19.06 -10.24
C LEU A 36 -1.72 -19.36 -8.79
N THR A 37 -1.37 -18.42 -7.89
CA THR A 37 -1.91 -18.40 -6.52
C THR A 37 -3.41 -18.11 -6.56
N PRO A 38 -4.17 -18.36 -5.49
CA PRO A 38 -5.60 -18.06 -5.48
C PRO A 38 -5.95 -16.57 -5.72
N VAL A 39 -4.97 -15.67 -5.61
CA VAL A 39 -5.13 -14.22 -5.84
C VAL A 39 -4.51 -13.75 -7.18
N GLY A 40 -4.04 -14.68 -8.01
CA GLY A 40 -3.59 -14.40 -9.38
C GLY A 40 -2.09 -14.12 -9.55
N ALA A 41 -1.27 -14.28 -8.50
CA ALA A 41 0.18 -14.20 -8.62
C ALA A 41 0.76 -15.46 -9.28
N GLU A 42 1.95 -15.37 -9.88
CA GLU A 42 2.67 -16.54 -10.35
C GLU A 42 3.06 -17.43 -9.16
N ARG A 43 2.62 -18.70 -9.16
CA ARG A 43 2.92 -19.61 -8.05
C ARG A 43 4.38 -20.04 -8.03
N ALA A 44 4.97 -20.26 -9.20
CA ALA A 44 6.37 -20.66 -9.33
C ALA A 44 7.33 -19.58 -8.82
N GLY A 45 8.51 -20.01 -8.39
CA GLY A 45 9.64 -19.10 -8.13
C GLY A 45 10.20 -18.54 -9.44
N ASN A 46 11.15 -17.59 -9.33
CA ASN A 46 11.87 -17.10 -10.50
C ASN A 46 13.01 -18.02 -10.92
N ALA A 47 13.57 -17.79 -12.11
CA ALA A 47 14.54 -18.68 -12.73
C ALA A 47 15.88 -18.79 -11.97
N ASP A 48 16.29 -17.72 -11.28
CA ASP A 48 17.54 -17.67 -10.52
C ASP A 48 17.38 -18.12 -9.05
N GLY A 49 16.15 -18.46 -8.62
CA GLY A 49 15.82 -18.96 -7.29
C GLY A 49 15.84 -17.89 -6.20
N THR A 50 15.98 -16.62 -6.55
CA THR A 50 15.96 -15.52 -5.58
C THR A 50 14.55 -15.20 -5.06
N ILE A 51 13.50 -15.50 -5.84
CA ILE A 51 12.10 -15.48 -5.43
C ILE A 51 11.62 -16.93 -5.35
N PRO A 52 11.28 -17.46 -4.16
CA PRO A 52 10.81 -18.84 -4.01
C PRO A 52 9.40 -19.04 -4.59
N ALA A 53 9.03 -20.31 -4.84
CA ALA A 53 7.65 -20.65 -5.13
C ALA A 53 6.76 -20.33 -3.93
N TRP A 54 5.53 -19.82 -4.21
CA TRP A 54 4.55 -19.57 -3.14
C TRP A 54 3.99 -20.89 -2.60
N ASN A 55 3.99 -21.05 -1.29
CA ASN A 55 3.64 -22.28 -0.57
C ASN A 55 2.37 -22.16 0.29
N GLY A 56 1.63 -21.05 0.19
CA GLY A 56 0.43 -20.80 1.01
C GLY A 56 0.55 -19.59 1.92
N GLY A 57 1.75 -19.05 2.06
CA GLY A 57 2.07 -17.98 3.02
C GLY A 57 2.27 -18.50 4.45
N ASP A 58 2.71 -17.61 5.33
CA ASP A 58 3.03 -17.95 6.73
C ASP A 58 1.80 -17.69 7.63
N MET A 59 0.80 -18.57 7.50
CA MET A 59 -0.50 -18.44 8.15
C MET A 59 -0.49 -18.85 9.64
N THR A 60 0.61 -19.46 10.10
CA THR A 60 0.74 -19.95 11.47
C THR A 60 1.44 -18.89 12.34
N PRO A 61 0.88 -18.50 13.47
CA PRO A 61 1.57 -17.62 14.42
C PRO A 61 2.91 -18.20 14.89
N THR A 62 3.88 -17.32 15.16
CA THR A 62 5.14 -17.72 15.80
C THR A 62 4.87 -18.55 17.05
N ALA A 63 5.61 -19.63 17.24
CA ALA A 63 5.42 -20.54 18.35
C ALA A 63 5.44 -19.80 19.71
N GLY A 64 4.41 -20.03 20.53
CA GLY A 64 4.22 -19.39 21.82
C GLY A 64 3.57 -18.02 21.79
N TRP A 65 3.47 -17.35 20.64
CA TRP A 65 2.77 -16.07 20.52
C TRP A 65 1.25 -16.25 20.55
N LYS A 66 0.57 -15.39 21.28
CA LYS A 66 -0.89 -15.34 21.37
C LYS A 66 -1.39 -13.95 20.96
N LYS A 67 -2.62 -13.89 20.48
CA LYS A 67 -3.29 -12.61 20.19
C LYS A 67 -3.28 -11.71 21.42
N GLY A 68 -2.76 -10.48 21.23
CA GLY A 68 -2.57 -9.50 22.31
C GLY A 68 -1.15 -9.47 22.88
N ASP A 69 -0.32 -10.46 22.57
CA ASP A 69 1.10 -10.38 22.92
C ASP A 69 1.84 -9.40 22.00
N PRO A 70 2.95 -8.82 22.47
CA PRO A 70 3.86 -8.06 21.61
C PRO A 70 4.31 -8.89 20.40
N ARG A 71 4.43 -8.22 19.25
CA ARG A 71 4.89 -8.92 18.05
C ARG A 71 6.37 -9.26 18.13
N VAL A 72 6.68 -10.43 17.63
CA VAL A 72 8.06 -10.87 17.36
C VAL A 72 8.30 -10.89 15.86
N ASP A 73 9.53 -10.61 15.45
CA ASP A 73 9.94 -10.76 14.06
C ASP A 73 10.16 -12.27 13.78
N PRO A 74 9.31 -12.92 12.94
CA PRO A 74 9.46 -14.36 12.67
C PRO A 74 10.74 -14.65 11.89
N TYR A 75 11.34 -13.63 11.29
CA TYR A 75 12.56 -13.73 10.47
C TYR A 75 13.76 -13.04 11.11
N ALA A 76 13.77 -12.85 12.42
CA ALA A 76 14.87 -12.23 13.16
C ALA A 76 16.23 -12.94 12.94
N GLY A 77 16.19 -14.23 12.60
CA GLY A 77 17.39 -15.03 12.28
C GLY A 77 17.93 -14.86 10.86
N ASP A 78 17.20 -14.18 9.97
CA ASP A 78 17.66 -13.98 8.59
C ASP A 78 18.88 -13.05 8.57
N GLN A 79 19.91 -13.47 7.83
CA GLN A 79 21.09 -12.64 7.61
C GLN A 79 20.83 -11.68 6.44
N LYS A 80 21.26 -10.44 6.61
CA LYS A 80 21.26 -9.47 5.54
C LYS A 80 22.17 -9.95 4.40
N LEU A 81 21.67 -9.94 3.18
CA LEU A 81 22.42 -10.36 1.99
C LEU A 81 23.39 -9.24 1.56
N PHE A 82 22.89 -8.02 1.43
CA PHE A 82 23.65 -6.82 1.07
C PHE A 82 22.84 -5.56 1.37
N SER A 83 23.45 -4.41 1.18
CA SER A 83 22.77 -3.11 1.22
C SER A 83 22.86 -2.43 -0.13
N ILE A 84 21.80 -1.75 -0.53
CA ILE A 84 21.78 -0.84 -1.68
C ILE A 84 21.83 0.58 -1.14
N ASP A 85 22.87 1.33 -1.52
CA ASP A 85 23.10 2.72 -1.12
C ASP A 85 23.61 3.56 -2.29
N ALA A 86 23.99 4.81 -2.04
CA ALA A 86 24.45 5.73 -3.08
C ALA A 86 25.69 5.24 -3.84
N SER A 87 26.50 4.33 -3.27
CA SER A 87 27.73 3.82 -3.89
C SER A 87 27.47 2.75 -4.95
N ASN A 88 26.33 2.04 -4.85
CA ASN A 88 26.05 0.89 -5.72
C ASN A 88 24.66 0.91 -6.35
N VAL A 89 23.82 1.91 -6.09
CA VAL A 89 22.42 1.99 -6.55
C VAL A 89 22.27 1.80 -8.07
N ASP A 90 23.23 2.29 -8.86
CA ASP A 90 23.19 2.17 -10.32
C ASP A 90 23.34 0.71 -10.81
N GLN A 91 23.94 -0.18 -10.00
CA GLN A 91 24.05 -1.62 -10.30
C GLN A 91 22.71 -2.35 -10.15
N TYR A 92 21.78 -1.76 -9.40
CA TYR A 92 20.45 -2.32 -9.12
C TYR A 92 19.32 -1.52 -9.75
N ALA A 93 19.63 -0.55 -10.63
CA ALA A 93 18.63 0.38 -11.17
C ALA A 93 17.48 -0.31 -11.93
N ASP A 94 17.73 -1.48 -12.52
CA ASP A 94 16.72 -2.32 -13.17
C ASP A 94 15.74 -2.99 -12.18
N LYS A 95 16.12 -3.10 -10.89
CA LYS A 95 15.31 -3.68 -9.80
C LYS A 95 14.85 -2.65 -8.77
N LEU A 96 14.81 -1.37 -9.14
CA LEU A 96 14.37 -0.25 -8.30
C LEU A 96 13.37 0.64 -9.05
N SER A 97 12.53 1.37 -8.30
CA SER A 97 11.73 2.45 -8.85
C SER A 97 12.57 3.73 -9.05
N PRO A 98 12.15 4.63 -9.93
CA PRO A 98 12.74 5.98 -10.02
C PRO A 98 12.78 6.72 -8.68
N GLY A 99 11.73 6.56 -7.84
CA GLY A 99 11.66 7.16 -6.51
C GLY A 99 12.70 6.59 -5.56
N GLN A 100 12.89 5.27 -5.54
CA GLN A 100 13.92 4.61 -4.75
C GLN A 100 15.33 5.08 -5.15
N ILE A 101 15.61 5.13 -6.45
CA ILE A 101 16.90 5.63 -6.96
C ILE A 101 17.13 7.09 -6.53
N LYS A 102 16.10 7.93 -6.67
CA LYS A 102 16.17 9.35 -6.33
C LYS A 102 16.42 9.58 -4.84
N ILE A 103 15.71 8.87 -3.95
CA ILE A 103 15.88 9.05 -2.50
C ILE A 103 17.23 8.55 -2.01
N ILE A 104 17.72 7.40 -2.53
CA ILE A 104 19.05 6.85 -2.21
C ILE A 104 20.17 7.83 -2.61
N LYS A 105 20.08 8.40 -3.83
CA LYS A 105 21.09 9.36 -4.31
C LYS A 105 21.02 10.72 -3.61
N ARG A 106 19.83 11.09 -3.11
CA ARG A 106 19.59 12.40 -2.49
C ARG A 106 20.11 12.50 -1.07
N TYR A 107 19.90 11.47 -0.27
CA TYR A 107 20.17 11.52 1.17
C TYR A 107 21.35 10.64 1.54
N ALA A 108 22.44 11.27 2.01
CA ALA A 108 23.58 10.56 2.56
C ALA A 108 23.14 9.64 3.72
N GLY A 109 23.55 8.38 3.67
CA GLY A 109 23.19 7.37 4.67
C GLY A 109 21.84 6.68 4.43
N TYR A 110 21.03 7.09 3.45
CA TYR A 110 19.88 6.32 3.05
C TYR A 110 20.33 4.99 2.42
N ARG A 111 19.78 3.88 2.89
CA ARG A 111 20.09 2.56 2.35
C ARG A 111 18.87 1.64 2.43
N MET A 112 18.91 0.62 1.60
CA MET A 112 17.95 -0.50 1.61
C MET A 112 18.73 -1.76 1.97
N ASP A 113 18.47 -2.31 3.16
CA ASP A 113 19.04 -3.59 3.61
C ASP A 113 18.22 -4.74 3.03
N VAL A 114 18.81 -5.54 2.18
CA VAL A 114 18.16 -6.62 1.44
C VAL A 114 18.33 -7.95 2.17
N TYR A 115 17.24 -8.68 2.29
CA TYR A 115 17.13 -9.98 2.95
C TYR A 115 16.60 -11.06 1.99
N PRO A 116 16.73 -12.35 2.35
CA PRO A 116 16.11 -13.43 1.57
C PRO A 116 14.59 -13.21 1.41
N THR A 117 14.10 -13.43 0.20
CA THR A 117 12.67 -13.27 -0.12
C THR A 117 11.83 -14.33 0.59
N ARG A 118 10.79 -13.89 1.27
CA ARG A 118 9.79 -14.69 1.95
C ARG A 118 8.41 -14.32 1.42
N ARG A 119 7.77 -15.17 0.65
CA ARG A 119 6.40 -14.96 0.17
C ARG A 119 5.41 -15.34 1.27
N SER A 120 5.43 -14.55 2.36
CA SER A 120 4.73 -14.84 3.61
C SER A 120 3.24 -14.54 3.57
N CYS A 121 2.78 -13.73 2.62
CA CYS A 121 1.39 -13.31 2.55
C CYS A 121 0.46 -14.43 2.09
N GLY A 122 -0.65 -14.58 2.80
CA GLY A 122 -1.72 -15.53 2.51
C GLY A 122 -3.03 -15.07 3.14
N TYR A 123 -4.14 -15.67 2.73
CA TYR A 123 -5.48 -15.30 3.16
C TYR A 123 -6.29 -16.55 3.56
N SER A 124 -7.42 -16.34 4.23
CA SER A 124 -8.33 -17.42 4.58
C SER A 124 -8.96 -18.06 3.33
N GLN A 125 -9.36 -19.34 3.43
CA GLN A 125 -10.02 -20.04 2.33
C GLN A 125 -11.29 -19.31 1.85
N ALA A 126 -12.01 -18.65 2.76
CA ALA A 126 -13.20 -17.88 2.40
C ALA A 126 -12.90 -16.72 1.45
N ILE A 127 -11.75 -16.03 1.65
CA ILE A 127 -11.29 -14.98 0.73
C ILE A 127 -10.89 -15.56 -0.62
N TYR A 128 -10.23 -16.72 -0.65
CA TYR A 128 -9.86 -17.40 -1.89
C TYR A 128 -11.08 -17.86 -2.67
N ASP A 129 -12.08 -18.44 -2.00
CA ASP A 129 -13.33 -18.89 -2.62
C ASP A 129 -14.11 -17.70 -3.20
N ALA A 130 -14.21 -16.60 -2.45
CA ALA A 130 -14.83 -15.36 -2.91
C ALA A 130 -14.06 -14.73 -4.09
N THR A 131 -12.72 -14.76 -4.08
CA THR A 131 -11.88 -14.30 -5.19
C THR A 131 -12.15 -15.11 -6.46
N LYS A 132 -12.22 -16.43 -6.33
CA LYS A 132 -12.56 -17.31 -7.45
C LYS A 132 -13.97 -17.02 -7.98
N ALA A 133 -14.96 -16.83 -7.10
CA ALA A 133 -16.32 -16.47 -7.50
C ALA A 133 -16.38 -15.08 -8.19
N ASN A 134 -15.51 -14.14 -7.80
CA ASN A 134 -15.46 -12.82 -8.39
C ASN A 134 -15.02 -12.82 -9.87
N THR A 135 -14.28 -13.84 -10.34
CA THR A 135 -13.88 -13.95 -11.75
C THR A 135 -15.06 -13.96 -12.71
N SER A 136 -16.23 -14.40 -12.27
CA SER A 136 -17.45 -14.47 -13.08
C SER A 136 -18.48 -13.36 -12.77
N ARG A 137 -18.41 -12.75 -11.57
CA ARG A 137 -19.44 -11.78 -11.13
C ARG A 137 -18.94 -10.34 -11.02
N ALA A 138 -17.62 -10.12 -10.81
CA ALA A 138 -17.10 -8.78 -10.57
C ALA A 138 -17.35 -7.85 -11.75
N LYS A 139 -17.84 -6.64 -11.45
CA LYS A 139 -18.13 -5.60 -12.45
C LYS A 139 -17.76 -4.23 -11.91
N LEU A 140 -17.17 -3.40 -12.77
CA LEU A 140 -16.90 -2.00 -12.51
C LEU A 140 -17.77 -1.10 -13.37
N SER A 141 -18.07 0.10 -12.87
CA SER A 141 -18.56 1.21 -13.67
C SER A 141 -17.40 1.86 -14.45
N ASP A 142 -17.70 2.70 -15.42
CA ASP A 142 -16.72 3.49 -16.18
C ASP A 142 -15.87 4.41 -15.29
N ARG A 143 -16.38 4.74 -14.09
CA ARG A 143 -15.66 5.52 -13.07
C ARG A 143 -14.79 4.66 -12.16
N GLY A 144 -14.79 3.33 -12.31
CA GLY A 144 -14.08 2.39 -11.46
C GLY A 144 -14.76 2.12 -10.11
N GLY A 145 -16.01 2.48 -9.98
CA GLY A 145 -16.85 2.05 -8.87
C GLY A 145 -17.25 0.58 -9.00
N ILE A 146 -17.43 -0.10 -7.88
CA ILE A 146 -17.73 -1.53 -7.83
C ILE A 146 -19.25 -1.71 -7.96
N LEU A 147 -19.69 -2.29 -9.06
CA LEU A 147 -21.10 -2.59 -9.32
C LEU A 147 -21.48 -3.97 -8.77
N ASP A 148 -20.56 -4.95 -8.90
CA ASP A 148 -20.74 -6.30 -8.38
C ASP A 148 -19.40 -6.90 -7.93
N GLY A 149 -19.44 -7.92 -7.06
CA GLY A 149 -18.31 -8.56 -6.43
C GLY A 149 -18.14 -8.17 -4.96
N PHE A 150 -17.69 -9.13 -4.13
CA PHE A 150 -17.46 -8.96 -2.68
C PHE A 150 -16.65 -10.10 -2.08
N GLY A 151 -16.11 -9.91 -0.87
CA GLY A 151 -15.53 -10.94 -0.02
C GLY A 151 -14.12 -11.39 -0.40
N GLY A 152 -13.57 -10.93 -1.53
CA GLY A 152 -12.25 -11.29 -2.02
C GLY A 152 -11.76 -10.31 -3.07
N PHE A 153 -10.61 -10.59 -3.69
CA PHE A 153 -10.12 -9.77 -4.80
C PHE A 153 -11.07 -9.85 -5.99
N LEU A 154 -11.31 -8.71 -6.64
CA LEU A 154 -12.31 -8.64 -7.71
C LEU A 154 -11.82 -9.25 -9.03
N PHE A 155 -10.58 -8.95 -9.39
CA PHE A 155 -9.99 -9.32 -10.68
C PHE A 155 -8.61 -9.95 -10.48
N PRO A 156 -8.52 -11.20 -9.98
CA PRO A 156 -7.23 -11.83 -9.76
C PRO A 156 -6.38 -11.96 -11.05
N ILE A 157 -7.03 -11.88 -12.20
CA ILE A 157 -6.42 -11.82 -13.53
C ILE A 157 -6.92 -10.53 -14.21
N PRO A 158 -6.34 -9.36 -13.89
CA PRO A 158 -6.83 -8.09 -14.40
C PRO A 158 -6.46 -7.89 -15.87
N GLU A 159 -7.39 -7.37 -16.64
CA GLU A 159 -7.21 -7.00 -18.06
C GLU A 159 -6.65 -5.58 -18.24
N ASN A 160 -6.79 -4.74 -17.22
CA ASN A 160 -6.40 -3.33 -17.30
C ASN A 160 -6.05 -2.75 -15.91
N GLY A 161 -5.49 -1.53 -15.91
CA GLY A 161 -5.05 -0.88 -14.69
C GLY A 161 -6.21 -0.53 -13.73
N LEU A 162 -7.40 -0.27 -14.22
CA LEU A 162 -8.56 0.02 -13.38
C LEU A 162 -8.98 -1.20 -12.55
N GLN A 163 -8.93 -2.40 -13.14
CA GLN A 163 -9.16 -3.67 -12.43
C GLN A 163 -8.07 -3.94 -11.39
N ALA A 164 -6.80 -3.64 -11.70
CA ALA A 164 -5.70 -3.76 -10.73
C ALA A 164 -5.89 -2.82 -9.52
N ILE A 165 -6.28 -1.56 -9.74
CA ILE A 165 -6.60 -0.62 -8.66
C ILE A 165 -7.84 -1.07 -7.88
N ALA A 166 -8.83 -1.69 -8.51
CA ALA A 166 -9.99 -2.24 -7.82
C ALA A 166 -9.59 -3.37 -6.85
N ASN A 167 -8.64 -4.24 -7.22
CA ASN A 167 -8.09 -5.25 -6.31
C ASN A 167 -7.47 -4.62 -5.07
N TYR A 168 -6.67 -3.57 -5.23
CA TYR A 168 -6.11 -2.87 -4.09
C TYR A 168 -7.19 -2.25 -3.19
N ARG A 169 -8.17 -1.58 -3.78
CA ARG A 169 -9.28 -0.97 -3.01
C ARG A 169 -10.12 -1.97 -2.22
N THR A 170 -10.10 -3.23 -2.64
CA THR A 170 -10.74 -4.35 -1.95
C THR A 170 -9.74 -5.26 -1.24
N GLY A 171 -8.52 -4.80 -0.97
CA GLY A 171 -7.54 -5.53 -0.19
C GLY A 171 -8.01 -5.80 1.24
N PHE A 172 -7.73 -7.00 1.75
CA PHE A 172 -8.17 -7.41 3.08
C PHE A 172 -7.26 -6.82 4.17
N ASN A 173 -7.84 -6.00 5.02
CA ASN A 173 -7.18 -5.41 6.20
C ASN A 173 -7.95 -5.71 7.50
N GLY A 174 -8.70 -6.82 7.52
CA GLY A 174 -9.56 -7.22 8.63
C GLY A 174 -11.03 -6.80 8.42
N LEU A 175 -11.93 -7.60 8.97
CA LEU A 175 -13.37 -7.31 8.96
C LEU A 175 -13.71 -6.22 9.97
N TYR A 176 -13.21 -6.35 11.19
CA TYR A 176 -13.29 -5.37 12.28
C TYR A 176 -11.89 -5.13 12.82
N THR A 177 -11.49 -3.87 12.94
CA THR A 177 -10.18 -3.52 13.54
C THR A 177 -10.31 -2.40 14.53
N HIS A 178 -9.55 -2.50 15.63
CA HIS A 178 -9.39 -1.45 16.63
C HIS A 178 -7.90 -1.24 16.85
N LEU A 179 -7.37 -0.09 16.46
CA LEU A 179 -5.95 0.18 16.44
C LEU A 179 -5.66 1.50 17.15
N LYS A 180 -4.72 1.49 18.10
CA LYS A 180 -4.10 2.73 18.59
C LYS A 180 -2.93 3.06 17.68
N VAL A 181 -3.02 4.14 16.95
CA VAL A 181 -2.07 4.52 15.92
C VAL A 181 -1.36 5.81 16.26
N SER A 182 -0.16 5.95 15.73
CA SER A 182 0.63 7.17 15.75
C SER A 182 0.99 7.59 14.33
N SER A 183 1.09 8.90 14.12
CA SER A 183 1.59 9.50 12.90
C SER A 183 2.57 10.60 13.26
N THR A 184 3.68 10.68 12.55
CA THR A 184 4.69 11.71 12.75
C THR A 184 4.89 12.52 11.48
N ILE A 185 5.12 13.82 11.66
CA ILE A 185 5.40 14.76 10.57
C ILE A 185 6.77 15.36 10.84
N SER A 186 7.77 15.04 10.00
CA SER A 186 9.12 15.61 10.15
C SER A 186 9.10 17.13 9.97
N GLN A 187 9.92 17.85 10.74
CA GLN A 187 9.97 19.30 10.72
C GLN A 187 11.22 19.80 9.98
N THR A 188 11.09 20.92 9.29
CA THR A 188 12.25 21.60 8.71
C THR A 188 13.17 22.09 9.86
N GLY A 189 14.43 21.65 9.83
CA GLY A 189 15.40 21.97 10.90
C GLY A 189 15.49 20.93 12.01
N GLY A 190 14.81 19.80 11.86
CA GLY A 190 14.88 18.62 12.75
C GLY A 190 13.69 18.46 13.69
N GLY A 191 13.58 17.26 14.27
CA GLY A 191 12.44 16.87 15.11
C GLY A 191 11.19 16.49 14.32
N PHE A 192 10.11 16.20 15.03
CA PHE A 192 8.82 15.80 14.43
C PHE A 192 7.64 16.22 15.31
N LEU A 193 6.48 16.40 14.68
CA LEU A 193 5.20 16.46 15.37
C LEU A 193 4.63 15.06 15.50
N LEU A 194 4.13 14.71 16.67
CA LEU A 194 3.51 13.41 16.95
C LEU A 194 1.99 13.61 17.11
N ASN A 195 1.23 12.89 16.29
CA ASN A 195 -0.21 12.72 16.44
C ASN A 195 -0.50 11.29 16.88
N THR A 196 -1.41 11.10 17.81
CA THR A 196 -1.91 9.78 18.20
C THR A 196 -3.41 9.71 18.15
N GLY A 197 -3.94 8.53 17.93
CA GLY A 197 -5.37 8.32 17.88
C GLY A 197 -5.78 6.87 17.90
N ILE A 198 -7.08 6.67 17.90
CA ILE A 198 -7.71 5.36 17.78
C ILE A 198 -8.42 5.30 16.43
N ILE A 199 -8.20 4.23 15.68
CA ILE A 199 -8.93 3.91 14.47
C ILE A 199 -9.81 2.69 14.73
N ASP A 200 -11.10 2.84 14.50
CA ASP A 200 -12.07 1.75 14.43
C ASP A 200 -12.53 1.58 12.98
N THR A 201 -12.43 0.37 12.44
CA THR A 201 -12.81 0.07 11.07
C THR A 201 -13.79 -1.10 11.03
N TYR A 202 -14.77 -1.01 10.14
CA TYR A 202 -15.66 -2.09 9.75
C TYR A 202 -15.70 -2.17 8.22
N ALA A 203 -15.44 -3.35 7.68
CA ALA A 203 -15.42 -3.62 6.24
C ALA A 203 -16.54 -4.58 5.82
N PRO A 204 -17.81 -4.11 5.68
CA PRO A 204 -18.95 -4.95 5.28
C PRO A 204 -18.70 -5.70 3.96
N TYR A 205 -17.80 -5.23 3.10
CA TYR A 205 -17.38 -5.90 1.88
C TYR A 205 -16.98 -7.37 2.11
N TYR A 206 -16.46 -7.71 3.29
CA TYR A 206 -15.98 -9.04 3.64
C TYR A 206 -16.99 -9.92 4.40
N GLU A 207 -18.20 -9.41 4.61
CA GLU A 207 -19.30 -10.25 5.11
C GLU A 207 -19.80 -11.20 4.02
N LEU A 208 -20.25 -12.41 4.42
CA LEU A 208 -20.76 -13.40 3.45
C LEU A 208 -21.90 -12.86 2.60
N ASN A 209 -22.75 -12.03 3.20
CA ASN A 209 -23.92 -11.40 2.56
C ASN A 209 -23.67 -9.89 2.37
N ALA A 210 -22.47 -9.51 1.93
CA ALA A 210 -22.02 -8.12 1.93
C ALA A 210 -23.05 -7.11 1.39
N ARG A 211 -23.70 -7.42 0.26
CA ARG A 211 -24.70 -6.54 -0.37
C ARG A 211 -26.06 -6.51 0.33
N GLU A 212 -26.40 -7.54 1.07
CA GLU A 212 -27.62 -7.58 1.91
C GLU A 212 -27.39 -6.80 3.21
N ILE A 213 -26.16 -6.89 3.76
CA ILE A 213 -25.77 -6.20 5.00
C ILE A 213 -25.57 -4.70 4.75
N ASP A 214 -24.85 -4.35 3.70
CA ASP A 214 -24.64 -2.97 3.28
C ASP A 214 -24.48 -2.87 1.77
N ASN A 215 -25.48 -2.40 1.10
CA ASN A 215 -25.49 -2.22 -0.35
C ASN A 215 -24.82 -0.91 -0.80
N ARG A 216 -24.39 -0.06 0.14
CA ARG A 216 -23.85 1.28 -0.14
C ARG A 216 -22.36 1.40 0.14
N TYR A 217 -21.89 0.89 1.28
CA TYR A 217 -20.52 1.12 1.74
C TYR A 217 -19.74 -0.17 1.82
N MET A 218 -18.56 -0.18 1.20
CA MET A 218 -17.60 -1.29 1.27
C MET A 218 -16.76 -1.25 2.55
N THR A 219 -16.44 -0.05 3.05
CA THR A 219 -15.63 0.17 4.24
C THR A 219 -16.13 1.41 4.99
N LYS A 220 -16.05 1.36 6.31
CA LYS A 220 -16.37 2.45 7.22
C LYS A 220 -15.26 2.57 8.24
N PHE A 221 -14.77 3.79 8.51
CA PHE A 221 -13.82 3.99 9.59
C PHE A 221 -14.08 5.27 10.38
N ILE A 222 -13.65 5.25 11.65
CA ILE A 222 -13.61 6.40 12.53
C ILE A 222 -12.19 6.52 13.10
N TYR A 223 -11.62 7.71 13.01
CA TYR A 223 -10.42 8.11 13.74
C TYR A 223 -10.77 9.10 14.84
N LYS A 224 -10.31 8.85 16.07
CA LYS A 224 -10.42 9.76 17.21
C LYS A 224 -9.04 10.15 17.69
N ALA A 225 -8.72 11.44 17.64
CA ALA A 225 -7.45 11.97 18.10
C ALA A 225 -7.31 11.85 19.64
N THR A 226 -6.16 11.41 20.11
CA THR A 226 -5.80 11.29 21.53
C THR A 226 -4.61 12.15 21.92
N ALA A 227 -3.82 12.63 20.95
CA ALA A 227 -2.77 13.65 21.10
C ALA A 227 -2.52 14.33 19.73
N PRO A 228 -1.94 15.54 19.69
CA PRO A 228 -1.59 16.43 20.81
C PRO A 228 -2.83 17.08 21.44
N ALA A 229 -2.66 17.77 22.56
CA ALA A 229 -3.77 18.39 23.33
C ALA A 229 -4.70 19.27 22.48
N ALA A 230 -4.17 19.94 21.47
CA ALA A 230 -4.96 20.80 20.56
C ALA A 230 -5.97 20.04 19.71
N SER A 231 -5.75 18.74 19.43
CA SER A 231 -6.61 17.89 18.59
C SER A 231 -7.39 16.83 19.36
N VAL A 232 -7.11 16.65 20.67
CA VAL A 232 -7.78 15.64 21.51
C VAL A 232 -9.30 15.69 21.38
N GLY A 233 -9.92 14.54 21.15
CA GLY A 233 -11.35 14.38 21.00
C GLY A 233 -11.89 14.81 19.62
N GLY A 234 -11.03 15.35 18.75
CA GLY A 234 -11.38 15.51 17.33
C GLY A 234 -11.62 14.15 16.68
N ILE A 235 -12.68 14.04 15.87
CA ILE A 235 -13.03 12.79 15.21
C ILE A 235 -13.21 13.03 13.72
N ILE A 236 -12.68 12.12 12.91
CA ILE A 236 -12.96 12.02 11.48
C ILE A 236 -13.65 10.68 11.27
N MET A 237 -14.78 10.70 10.59
CA MET A 237 -15.45 9.49 10.10
C MET A 237 -15.46 9.54 8.59
N THR A 238 -15.09 8.44 7.94
CA THR A 238 -15.20 8.30 6.48
C THR A 238 -15.91 7.00 6.15
N LEU A 239 -16.89 7.11 5.26
CA LEU A 239 -17.60 5.98 4.68
C LEU A 239 -17.20 5.89 3.21
N GLN A 240 -16.80 4.70 2.77
CA GLN A 240 -16.33 4.43 1.40
C GLN A 240 -17.44 3.72 0.60
N PRO A 241 -18.15 4.45 -0.27
CA PRO A 241 -19.17 3.83 -1.11
C PRO A 241 -18.54 2.88 -2.15
N TYR A 242 -19.32 1.90 -2.58
CA TYR A 242 -18.92 1.01 -3.68
C TYR A 242 -18.69 1.75 -5.00
N ASN A 243 -19.55 2.71 -5.34
CA ASN A 243 -19.56 3.37 -6.65
C ASN A 243 -19.70 4.89 -6.57
N ASP A 244 -19.14 5.51 -5.55
CA ASP A 244 -19.10 6.96 -5.40
C ASP A 244 -17.85 7.40 -4.65
N SER A 245 -17.63 8.70 -4.57
CA SER A 245 -16.56 9.30 -3.78
C SER A 245 -16.80 9.12 -2.28
N ASN A 246 -15.73 9.13 -1.50
CA ASN A 246 -15.81 9.00 -0.05
C ASN A 246 -16.69 10.07 0.57
N GLU A 247 -17.48 9.69 1.56
CA GLU A 247 -18.26 10.60 2.40
C GLU A 247 -17.56 10.77 3.75
N SER A 248 -17.21 12.00 4.10
CA SER A 248 -16.47 12.29 5.33
C SER A 248 -17.20 13.30 6.23
N TRP A 249 -17.04 13.12 7.55
CA TRP A 249 -17.55 13.99 8.60
C TRP A 249 -16.44 14.28 9.61
N GLY A 250 -16.41 15.50 10.12
CA GLY A 250 -15.54 15.92 11.20
C GLY A 250 -16.35 16.30 12.44
N TYR A 251 -15.94 15.83 13.62
CA TYR A 251 -16.41 16.36 14.91
C TYR A 251 -15.34 17.27 15.49
N ILE A 252 -15.76 18.47 15.86
CA ILE A 252 -14.89 19.50 16.43
C ILE A 252 -15.26 19.65 17.91
N PRO A 253 -14.41 19.25 18.86
CA PRO A 253 -14.73 19.23 20.29
C PRO A 253 -15.15 20.59 20.84
N GLY A 254 -14.43 21.64 20.50
CA GLY A 254 -14.73 23.04 20.95
C GLY A 254 -16.10 23.55 20.51
N LEU A 255 -16.62 23.07 19.39
CA LEU A 255 -17.94 23.42 18.87
C LEU A 255 -19.02 22.40 19.24
N ARG A 256 -18.63 21.19 19.70
CA ARG A 256 -19.51 20.03 19.96
C ARG A 256 -20.43 19.70 18.78
N ARG A 257 -19.94 19.90 17.55
CA ARG A 257 -20.71 19.74 16.32
C ARG A 257 -20.04 18.77 15.35
N VAL A 258 -20.86 17.95 14.73
CA VAL A 258 -20.48 17.14 13.56
C VAL A 258 -20.80 17.95 12.31
N LYS A 259 -19.85 18.05 11.40
CA LYS A 259 -20.00 18.67 10.08
C LYS A 259 -19.60 17.68 8.98
N LYS A 260 -20.39 17.64 7.91
CA LYS A 260 -19.96 16.95 6.68
C LYS A 260 -18.77 17.70 6.08
N ALA A 261 -17.74 16.94 5.66
CA ALA A 261 -16.51 17.46 5.07
C ALA A 261 -16.39 16.99 3.60
N PRO A 262 -17.19 17.53 2.68
CA PRO A 262 -17.24 17.04 1.29
C PRO A 262 -15.92 17.26 0.53
N THR A 263 -15.09 18.18 1.00
CA THR A 263 -13.76 18.46 0.44
C THR A 263 -12.68 17.52 0.93
N ALA A 264 -12.91 16.73 2.01
CA ALA A 264 -11.97 15.73 2.51
C ALA A 264 -11.96 14.50 1.59
N ASN A 265 -11.48 14.68 0.38
CA ASN A 265 -11.52 13.70 -0.69
C ASN A 265 -10.48 14.04 -1.78
N TYR A 266 -10.12 13.06 -2.61
CA TYR A 266 -9.18 13.23 -3.72
C TYR A 266 -7.85 13.90 -3.32
N ASP A 267 -7.38 14.82 -4.15
CA ASP A 267 -6.11 15.53 -3.99
C ASP A 267 -6.20 16.78 -3.07
N THR A 268 -7.24 16.88 -2.25
CA THR A 268 -7.29 17.91 -1.20
C THR A 268 -6.13 17.69 -0.22
N PRO A 269 -5.37 18.75 0.14
CA PRO A 269 -4.28 18.62 1.11
C PRO A 269 -4.77 18.07 2.44
N GLY A 270 -4.02 17.13 3.01
CA GLY A 270 -4.22 16.62 4.37
C GLY A 270 -3.77 17.64 5.43
N GLN A 271 -3.96 17.29 6.70
CA GLN A 271 -3.56 18.15 7.83
C GLN A 271 -2.04 18.25 8.03
N ASP A 272 -1.27 17.37 7.37
CA ASP A 272 0.19 17.31 7.46
C ASP A 272 0.91 18.19 6.40
N ASP A 273 0.18 18.80 5.48
CA ASP A 273 0.68 19.60 4.34
C ASP A 273 1.65 18.84 3.41
N ILE A 274 1.84 17.54 3.64
CA ILE A 274 2.71 16.66 2.85
C ILE A 274 1.89 15.72 2.00
N ARG A 275 0.77 15.18 2.52
CA ARG A 275 -0.11 14.27 1.79
C ARG A 275 -1.37 14.95 1.29
N THR A 276 -1.97 14.34 0.29
CA THR A 276 -3.38 14.56 -0.07
C THR A 276 -4.25 13.44 0.51
N PHE A 277 -5.56 13.65 0.62
CA PHE A 277 -6.47 12.63 1.16
C PHE A 277 -6.41 11.32 0.38
N ASP A 278 -6.24 11.38 -0.92
CA ASP A 278 -6.16 10.20 -1.78
C ASP A 278 -4.79 9.49 -1.72
N GLN A 279 -3.79 10.02 -1.01
CA GLN A 279 -2.54 9.33 -0.72
C GLN A 279 -2.62 8.45 0.54
N THR A 280 -3.65 8.60 1.38
CA THR A 280 -3.82 7.77 2.57
C THR A 280 -3.82 6.29 2.19
N TYR A 281 -3.04 5.47 2.90
CA TYR A 281 -2.84 4.06 2.55
C TYR A 281 -2.46 3.86 1.08
N MET A 282 -1.45 4.59 0.59
CA MET A 282 -0.97 4.58 -0.80
C MET A 282 -1.96 5.16 -1.82
N TYR A 283 -3.22 4.73 -1.79
CA TYR A 283 -4.30 5.28 -2.62
C TYR A 283 -5.66 5.08 -1.96
N ASN A 284 -6.44 6.13 -1.85
CA ASN A 284 -7.75 6.12 -1.21
C ASN A 284 -8.78 6.91 -2.04
N GLY A 285 -9.92 6.29 -2.31
CA GLY A 285 -11.04 6.92 -3.00
C GLY A 285 -11.39 6.31 -4.35
N LEU A 286 -12.29 6.97 -5.06
CA LEU A 286 -12.73 6.55 -6.38
C LEU A 286 -11.62 6.84 -7.43
N PRO A 287 -11.30 5.88 -8.33
CA PRO A 287 -10.17 6.03 -9.27
C PRO A 287 -10.54 6.81 -10.54
N ASP A 288 -11.65 7.54 -10.55
CA ASP A 288 -12.28 8.14 -11.71
C ASP A 288 -11.52 9.32 -12.36
N ARG A 289 -10.55 9.91 -11.63
CA ARG A 289 -9.77 11.07 -12.12
C ARG A 289 -8.52 10.71 -12.92
N TYR A 290 -8.22 9.41 -13.06
CA TYR A 290 -7.04 8.91 -13.74
C TYR A 290 -7.42 7.88 -14.81
N ASP A 291 -6.65 7.84 -15.87
CA ASP A 291 -6.61 6.75 -16.84
C ASP A 291 -5.57 5.75 -16.35
N TRP A 292 -6.01 4.53 -16.03
CA TRP A 292 -5.19 3.50 -15.40
C TRP A 292 -4.73 2.45 -16.41
N LYS A 293 -3.43 2.13 -16.40
CA LYS A 293 -2.82 1.15 -17.30
C LYS A 293 -1.94 0.18 -16.50
N ILE A 294 -1.95 -1.08 -16.88
CA ILE A 294 -0.91 -2.03 -16.51
C ILE A 294 0.23 -1.84 -17.50
N ILE A 295 1.40 -1.43 -17.01
CA ILE A 295 2.61 -1.25 -17.83
C ILE A 295 3.33 -2.60 -17.99
N GLY A 296 3.27 -3.48 -17.00
CA GLY A 296 3.86 -4.80 -17.01
C GLY A 296 4.13 -5.35 -15.61
N LYS A 297 4.93 -6.39 -15.54
CA LYS A 297 5.49 -6.94 -14.30
C LYS A 297 6.99 -6.74 -14.23
N LYS A 298 7.54 -6.64 -13.04
CA LYS A 298 8.97 -6.51 -12.78
C LYS A 298 9.34 -7.14 -11.45
N GLU A 299 10.59 -7.57 -11.32
CA GLU A 299 11.16 -7.91 -10.01
C GLU A 299 11.78 -6.65 -9.42
N LEU A 300 11.33 -6.23 -8.24
CA LEU A 300 11.83 -5.07 -7.53
C LEU A 300 12.17 -5.40 -6.07
N TYR A 301 13.18 -4.71 -5.55
CA TYR A 301 13.42 -4.67 -4.10
C TYR A 301 12.39 -3.76 -3.46
N VAL A 302 11.51 -4.34 -2.66
CA VAL A 302 10.37 -3.65 -2.04
C VAL A 302 10.35 -3.90 -0.53
N PRO A 303 9.74 -2.99 0.27
CA PRO A 303 9.53 -3.22 1.69
C PRO A 303 8.66 -4.47 1.90
N TYR A 304 9.12 -5.43 2.70
CA TYR A 304 8.36 -6.64 2.97
C TYR A 304 8.74 -7.23 4.34
N ASN A 305 7.84 -7.98 4.97
CA ASN A 305 8.07 -8.65 6.25
C ASN A 305 8.63 -7.71 7.34
N ALA A 306 8.06 -6.50 7.41
CA ALA A 306 8.55 -5.39 8.22
C ALA A 306 8.15 -5.50 9.71
N SER A 307 8.17 -6.70 10.30
CA SER A 307 7.76 -6.97 11.68
C SER A 307 8.56 -6.16 12.70
N ARG A 308 9.80 -5.75 12.39
CA ARG A 308 10.62 -4.88 13.24
C ARG A 308 9.96 -3.53 13.53
N LEU A 309 9.09 -3.04 12.63
CA LEU A 309 8.30 -1.83 12.82
C LEU A 309 7.06 -2.05 13.70
N ARG A 310 6.85 -3.25 14.22
CA ARG A 310 5.73 -3.67 15.07
C ARG A 310 6.16 -4.33 16.38
N THR A 311 7.40 -4.17 16.80
CA THR A 311 7.89 -4.75 18.04
C THR A 311 7.50 -3.91 19.26
N GLU A 312 7.43 -4.52 20.44
CA GLU A 312 7.09 -3.86 21.71
C GLU A 312 8.05 -2.70 22.04
N ASN A 313 9.31 -2.86 21.69
CA ASN A 313 10.37 -1.91 22.02
C ASN A 313 10.60 -0.84 20.96
N LEU A 314 9.67 -0.70 20.00
CA LEU A 314 9.79 0.36 19.00
C LEU A 314 9.65 1.72 19.67
N ASP A 315 10.73 2.49 19.68
CA ASP A 315 10.72 3.89 20.08
C ASP A 315 10.57 4.79 18.86
N ILE A 316 9.53 5.62 18.86
CA ILE A 316 9.27 6.57 17.77
C ILE A 316 10.46 7.52 17.59
N SER A 317 11.12 7.95 18.65
CA SER A 317 12.29 8.85 18.56
C SER A 317 13.51 8.17 17.91
N ASN A 318 13.62 6.84 18.03
CA ASN A 318 14.63 6.06 17.30
C ASN A 318 14.22 5.79 15.84
N LEU A 319 12.92 5.64 15.57
CA LEU A 319 12.41 5.43 14.21
C LEU A 319 12.51 6.68 13.36
N ILE A 320 12.13 7.84 13.92
CA ILE A 320 12.02 9.09 13.17
C ILE A 320 13.33 9.86 13.21
N GLN A 321 13.98 9.96 12.05
CA GLN A 321 15.20 10.76 11.86
C GLN A 321 14.89 11.97 10.99
N ASP A 322 15.88 12.84 10.77
CA ASP A 322 15.66 14.15 10.14
C ASP A 322 15.04 14.07 8.73
N LYS A 323 15.62 13.29 7.82
CA LYS A 323 15.22 13.26 6.40
C LYS A 323 14.50 11.99 5.97
N PHE A 324 14.67 10.92 6.71
CA PHE A 324 14.09 9.62 6.41
C PHE A 324 14.05 8.77 7.69
N PRO A 325 13.18 7.72 7.74
CA PRO A 325 13.12 6.81 8.88
C PRO A 325 14.41 6.02 9.07
N ASN A 326 14.69 5.61 10.31
CA ASN A 326 15.82 4.74 10.63
C ASN A 326 15.82 3.48 9.76
N ARG A 327 16.87 3.34 8.94
CA ARG A 327 16.97 2.25 7.96
C ARG A 327 17.32 0.90 8.57
N ASP A 328 17.82 0.85 9.83
CA ASP A 328 18.07 -0.41 10.56
C ASP A 328 16.77 -1.20 10.84
N LEU A 329 15.64 -0.50 10.88
CA LEU A 329 14.33 -1.10 11.12
C LEU A 329 13.63 -1.54 9.83
N ALA A 330 14.12 -1.12 8.66
CA ALA A 330 13.55 -1.49 7.38
C ALA A 330 14.07 -2.84 6.90
N ARG A 331 13.22 -3.59 6.21
CA ARG A 331 13.55 -4.83 5.53
C ARG A 331 13.06 -4.76 4.09
N TYR A 332 13.95 -5.08 3.14
CA TYR A 332 13.63 -5.15 1.72
C TYR A 332 13.87 -6.56 1.20
N GLU A 333 13.01 -6.98 0.29
CA GLU A 333 13.08 -8.28 -0.36
C GLU A 333 12.81 -8.12 -1.85
N LEU A 334 13.33 -9.05 -2.66
CA LEU A 334 13.05 -9.07 -4.09
C LEU A 334 11.68 -9.72 -4.35
N HIS A 335 10.72 -8.98 -4.88
CA HIS A 335 9.38 -9.49 -5.22
C HIS A 335 9.01 -9.15 -6.65
N ARG A 336 8.13 -9.96 -7.24
CA ARG A 336 7.45 -9.59 -8.49
C ARG A 336 6.34 -8.60 -8.18
N VAL A 337 6.35 -7.49 -8.90
CA VAL A 337 5.34 -6.43 -8.78
C VAL A 337 4.70 -6.12 -10.11
N TRP A 338 3.41 -5.82 -10.08
CA TRP A 338 2.71 -5.18 -11.17
C TRP A 338 3.05 -3.69 -11.17
N ILE A 339 3.38 -3.14 -12.34
CA ILE A 339 3.54 -1.70 -12.54
C ILE A 339 2.22 -1.17 -13.08
N VAL A 340 1.54 -0.38 -12.26
CA VAL A 340 0.24 0.22 -12.59
C VAL A 340 0.39 1.73 -12.61
N GLU A 341 0.15 2.33 -13.78
CA GLU A 341 0.26 3.78 -13.99
C GLU A 341 -1.12 4.41 -14.10
N GLY A 342 -1.31 5.49 -13.35
CA GLY A 342 -2.46 6.38 -13.44
C GLY A 342 -2.03 7.73 -13.97
N THR A 343 -2.49 8.10 -15.17
CA THR A 343 -2.31 9.42 -15.76
C THR A 343 -3.56 10.26 -15.53
N ALA A 344 -3.40 11.50 -15.06
CA ALA A 344 -4.53 12.40 -14.78
C ALA A 344 -5.33 12.66 -16.06
N LYS A 345 -6.64 12.48 -15.97
CA LYS A 345 -7.55 12.73 -17.11
C LYS A 345 -7.59 14.20 -17.49
N ALA A 346 -7.64 14.49 -18.79
CA ALA A 346 -7.82 15.84 -19.29
C ALA A 346 -9.12 16.48 -18.74
N GLY A 347 -9.05 17.76 -18.41
CA GLY A 347 -10.20 18.50 -17.87
C GLY A 347 -10.40 18.35 -16.33
N TRP A 348 -9.67 17.47 -15.66
CA TRP A 348 -9.65 17.39 -14.21
C TRP A 348 -8.43 18.10 -13.65
N ARG A 349 -8.64 18.91 -12.62
CA ARG A 349 -7.52 19.45 -11.85
C ARG A 349 -7.04 18.37 -10.88
N ASN A 350 -5.77 18.02 -10.99
CA ASN A 350 -5.09 17.09 -10.08
C ASN A 350 -3.75 17.67 -9.64
N THR A 351 -3.39 17.40 -8.40
CA THR A 351 -2.08 17.73 -7.82
C THR A 351 -0.97 16.95 -8.54
N PHE A 352 -1.25 15.71 -8.93
CA PHE A 352 -0.30 14.84 -9.64
C PHE A 352 -0.75 14.60 -11.07
N SER A 353 0.17 14.82 -12.02
CA SER A 353 -0.05 14.48 -13.43
C SER A 353 -0.07 12.96 -13.64
N LYS A 354 0.75 12.26 -12.85
CA LYS A 354 0.96 10.82 -12.98
C LYS A 354 1.28 10.19 -11.61
N ARG A 355 0.81 8.97 -11.43
CA ARG A 355 1.14 8.08 -10.29
C ARG A 355 1.56 6.73 -10.84
N VAL A 356 2.65 6.19 -10.35
CA VAL A 356 3.11 4.84 -10.71
C VAL A 356 3.16 4.01 -9.44
N PHE A 357 2.35 2.97 -9.40
CA PHE A 357 2.31 2.01 -8.29
C PHE A 357 3.06 0.74 -8.66
N PHE A 358 3.90 0.29 -7.74
CA PHE A 358 4.57 -1.01 -7.79
C PHE A 358 3.84 -1.91 -6.79
N MET A 359 2.90 -2.68 -7.32
CA MET A 359 1.94 -3.47 -6.55
C MET A 359 2.44 -4.90 -6.43
N ASP A 360 2.54 -5.40 -5.21
CA ASP A 360 2.90 -6.79 -4.94
C ASP A 360 1.95 -7.78 -5.64
N GLU A 361 2.48 -8.80 -6.27
CA GLU A 361 1.63 -9.78 -6.97
C GLU A 361 0.85 -10.68 -6.02
N ASP A 362 1.35 -10.91 -4.79
CA ASP A 362 0.72 -11.80 -3.80
C ASP A 362 -0.43 -11.11 -3.03
N THR A 363 -0.49 -9.77 -3.02
CA THR A 363 -1.45 -9.02 -2.20
C THR A 363 -2.20 -7.91 -2.92
N TRP A 364 -1.79 -7.55 -4.14
CA TRP A 364 -2.26 -6.36 -4.88
C TRP A 364 -2.01 -5.04 -4.15
N THR A 365 -1.23 -5.06 -3.07
CA THR A 365 -0.89 -3.86 -2.29
C THR A 365 0.23 -3.08 -2.98
N PRO A 366 0.07 -1.77 -3.23
CA PRO A 366 1.19 -0.93 -3.65
C PRO A 366 2.22 -0.87 -2.51
N LEU A 367 3.41 -1.44 -2.73
CA LEU A 367 4.50 -1.40 -1.76
C LEU A 367 5.37 -0.16 -1.95
N VAL A 368 5.43 0.34 -3.18
CA VAL A 368 6.14 1.55 -3.56
C VAL A 368 5.26 2.36 -4.51
N ALA A 369 5.33 3.68 -4.41
CA ALA A 369 4.67 4.59 -5.35
C ALA A 369 5.52 5.81 -5.65
N ASP A 370 5.58 6.16 -6.94
CA ASP A 370 6.23 7.35 -7.49
C ASP A 370 5.15 8.31 -8.01
N LEU A 371 5.13 9.56 -7.48
CA LEU A 371 4.14 10.56 -7.85
C LEU A 371 4.82 11.76 -8.50
N TYR A 372 4.27 12.17 -9.63
CA TYR A 372 4.83 13.20 -10.49
C TYR A 372 3.96 14.46 -10.47
N ASP A 373 4.60 15.61 -10.45
CA ASP A 373 3.93 16.90 -10.52
C ASP A 373 3.36 17.19 -11.93
N THR A 374 2.72 18.33 -12.10
CA THR A 374 2.13 18.77 -13.39
C THR A 374 3.18 19.06 -14.49
N LYS A 375 4.47 19.05 -14.18
CA LYS A 375 5.59 19.15 -15.12
C LYS A 375 6.26 17.80 -15.38
N ASP A 376 5.62 16.69 -14.97
CA ASP A 376 6.14 15.32 -15.03
C ASP A 376 7.49 15.15 -14.29
N GLN A 377 7.71 15.95 -13.22
CA GLN A 377 8.87 15.80 -12.35
C GLN A 377 8.50 14.94 -11.15
N LEU A 378 9.31 13.93 -10.85
CA LEU A 378 9.13 13.10 -9.67
C LEU A 378 9.21 13.98 -8.42
N TRP A 379 8.07 14.10 -7.73
CA TRP A 379 7.90 14.98 -6.57
C TRP A 379 7.79 14.22 -5.27
N ARG A 380 6.87 13.22 -5.18
CA ARG A 380 6.67 12.46 -3.95
C ARG A 380 6.99 10.99 -4.18
N PHE A 381 7.47 10.37 -3.11
CA PHE A 381 7.81 8.97 -3.05
C PHE A 381 7.13 8.35 -1.82
N GLN A 382 6.52 7.18 -1.98
CA GLN A 382 5.82 6.49 -0.91
C GLN A 382 6.31 5.05 -0.78
N GLU A 383 6.41 4.58 0.47
CA GLU A 383 6.67 3.18 0.81
C GLU A 383 5.60 2.68 1.78
N ASN A 384 5.07 1.49 1.51
CA ASN A 384 4.23 0.74 2.44
C ASN A 384 5.01 -0.49 2.92
N HIS A 385 5.36 -0.50 4.18
CA HIS A 385 6.06 -1.59 4.84
C HIS A 385 5.05 -2.58 5.40
N THR A 386 4.92 -3.76 4.79
CA THR A 386 3.92 -4.77 5.14
C THR A 386 4.49 -5.91 5.97
N PHE A 387 3.62 -6.60 6.70
CA PHE A 387 3.92 -7.85 7.39
C PHE A 387 2.69 -8.76 7.41
N MET A 388 2.90 -10.06 7.59
CA MET A 388 1.83 -11.04 7.75
C MET A 388 1.26 -10.98 9.18
N ALA A 389 -0.06 -10.86 9.29
CA ALA A 389 -0.81 -10.90 10.55
C ALA A 389 -1.61 -12.21 10.66
N PRO A 390 -1.03 -13.28 11.21
CA PRO A 390 -1.65 -14.62 11.16
C PRO A 390 -2.96 -14.72 11.96
N GLU A 391 -3.17 -13.84 12.97
CA GLU A 391 -4.42 -13.78 13.73
C GLU A 391 -5.62 -13.26 12.92
N MET A 392 -5.35 -12.66 11.75
CA MET A 392 -6.35 -12.09 10.87
C MET A 392 -6.32 -12.72 9.48
N PRO A 393 -5.56 -13.75 9.23
CA PRO A 393 -4.90 -14.18 8.00
C PRO A 393 -4.91 -13.15 6.85
N GLY A 394 -3.86 -12.34 6.81
CA GLY A 394 -3.67 -11.31 5.79
C GLY A 394 -2.42 -10.46 6.03
N CYS A 395 -1.86 -9.91 4.97
CA CYS A 395 -0.78 -8.93 5.08
C CYS A 395 -1.36 -7.53 5.27
N VAL A 396 -0.81 -6.82 6.25
CA VAL A 396 -1.20 -5.45 6.60
C VAL A 396 0.01 -4.54 6.68
N SER A 397 -0.23 -3.23 6.63
CA SER A 397 0.83 -2.24 6.80
C SER A 397 1.39 -2.27 8.22
N ALA A 398 2.71 -2.29 8.34
CA ALA A 398 3.45 -2.03 9.59
C ALA A 398 3.70 -0.54 9.78
N ALA A 399 3.99 0.17 8.69
CA ALA A 399 4.19 1.61 8.63
C ALA A 399 4.09 2.08 7.18
N ASP A 400 3.61 3.30 6.99
CA ASP A 400 3.59 3.99 5.70
C ASP A 400 4.48 5.22 5.76
N PHE A 401 5.38 5.36 4.78
CA PHE A 401 6.26 6.53 4.67
C PHE A 401 5.94 7.32 3.40
N TYR A 402 5.71 8.62 3.57
CA TYR A 402 5.34 9.56 2.50
C TYR A 402 6.39 10.67 2.44
N HIS A 403 7.24 10.64 1.44
CA HIS A 403 8.31 11.62 1.27
C HIS A 403 7.90 12.71 0.28
N ASP A 404 7.99 13.97 0.68
CA ASP A 404 8.01 15.11 -0.22
C ASP A 404 9.48 15.46 -0.51
N LEU A 405 9.94 15.05 -1.70
CA LEU A 405 11.34 15.22 -2.11
C LEU A 405 11.69 16.67 -2.40
N ASN A 406 10.72 17.56 -2.64
CA ASN A 406 10.99 18.98 -2.86
C ASN A 406 11.09 19.75 -1.53
N ALA A 407 10.26 19.37 -0.55
CA ALA A 407 10.26 19.99 0.78
C ALA A 407 11.30 19.40 1.74
N ASP A 408 11.97 18.28 1.39
CA ASP A 408 12.86 17.51 2.26
C ASP A 408 12.20 17.09 3.58
N ARG A 409 10.93 16.73 3.52
CA ARG A 409 10.10 16.33 4.66
C ARG A 409 9.39 15.01 4.37
N TYR A 410 9.01 14.31 5.43
CA TYR A 410 8.20 13.10 5.29
C TYR A 410 7.18 12.97 6.43
N VAL A 411 6.17 12.16 6.15
CA VAL A 411 5.22 11.64 7.15
C VAL A 411 5.51 10.16 7.33
N ALA A 412 5.58 9.71 8.59
CA ALA A 412 5.48 8.31 8.95
C ALA A 412 4.11 8.08 9.60
N ASP A 413 3.33 7.20 9.04
CA ASP A 413 1.93 6.97 9.42
C ASP A 413 1.66 5.51 9.77
N ASN A 414 0.49 5.24 10.32
CA ASN A 414 0.06 3.90 10.72
C ASN A 414 1.03 3.20 11.68
N LEU A 415 1.75 3.98 12.49
CA LEU A 415 2.69 3.45 13.48
C LEU A 415 1.92 2.90 14.68
N ILE A 416 2.18 1.64 15.05
CA ILE A 416 1.68 1.05 16.28
C ILE A 416 2.88 0.71 17.15
N VAL A 417 3.18 1.59 18.09
CA VAL A 417 4.38 1.52 18.92
C VAL A 417 4.36 0.32 19.86
N LYS A 418 3.15 -0.03 20.34
CA LYS A 418 2.93 -1.24 21.14
C LYS A 418 2.01 -2.16 20.35
N SER A 419 2.50 -3.27 19.86
CA SER A 419 1.73 -4.18 19.03
C SER A 419 0.50 -4.76 19.74
N ALA A 420 0.52 -4.85 21.08
CA ALA A 420 -0.64 -5.19 21.89
C ALA A 420 -1.83 -4.21 21.73
N ASP A 421 -1.56 -2.97 21.28
CA ASP A 421 -2.60 -1.97 20.98
C ASP A 421 -3.33 -2.22 19.64
N ALA A 422 -2.91 -3.23 18.87
CA ALA A 422 -3.56 -3.61 17.62
C ALA A 422 -4.52 -4.80 17.84
N ASN A 423 -5.79 -4.61 17.50
CA ASN A 423 -6.77 -5.67 17.51
C ASN A 423 -7.48 -5.74 16.13
N TYR A 424 -7.04 -6.67 15.28
CA TYR A 424 -7.58 -6.88 13.93
C TYR A 424 -8.86 -7.74 13.89
N SER A 425 -9.30 -8.28 15.04
CA SER A 425 -10.54 -9.08 15.15
C SER A 425 -11.44 -8.49 16.24
N ALA A 426 -11.75 -7.20 16.14
CA ALA A 426 -12.40 -6.41 17.19
C ALA A 426 -13.94 -6.39 17.09
N GLY A 427 -14.57 -7.45 16.60
CA GLY A 427 -16.03 -7.51 16.42
C GLY A 427 -16.86 -7.38 17.70
N ASP A 428 -16.24 -7.53 18.87
CA ASP A 428 -16.82 -7.25 20.18
C ASP A 428 -16.76 -5.76 20.57
N VAL A 429 -15.80 -5.01 20.01
CA VAL A 429 -15.55 -3.59 20.28
C VAL A 429 -16.15 -2.70 19.19
N VAL A 430 -15.88 -3.03 17.93
CA VAL A 430 -16.34 -2.26 16.77
C VAL A 430 -17.72 -2.74 16.37
N LYS A 431 -18.70 -1.85 16.43
CA LYS A 431 -20.09 -2.15 16.06
C LYS A 431 -20.50 -1.37 14.82
N SER A 432 -21.30 -1.96 13.97
CA SER A 432 -21.75 -1.36 12.70
C SER A 432 -22.51 -0.04 12.89
N ASP A 433 -23.21 0.13 14.02
CA ASP A 433 -23.97 1.33 14.37
C ASP A 433 -23.11 2.51 14.88
N MET A 434 -21.81 2.30 15.09
CA MET A 434 -20.86 3.37 15.45
C MET A 434 -20.66 4.38 14.30
N PHE A 435 -20.89 3.97 13.07
CA PHE A 435 -20.53 4.74 11.87
C PHE A 435 -21.69 5.63 11.38
N THR A 436 -22.20 6.46 12.30
CA THR A 436 -23.24 7.47 12.02
C THR A 436 -22.86 8.82 12.62
N PRO A 437 -23.31 9.97 12.04
CA PRO A 437 -23.06 11.28 12.62
C PRO A 437 -23.52 11.41 14.08
N ASP A 438 -24.63 10.78 14.45
CA ASP A 438 -25.13 10.79 15.84
C ASP A 438 -24.28 9.93 16.78
N ALA A 439 -23.82 8.76 16.35
CA ALA A 439 -22.89 7.94 17.11
C ALA A 439 -21.55 8.65 17.28
N MET A 440 -21.04 9.28 16.22
CA MET A 440 -19.81 10.07 16.22
C MET A 440 -19.89 11.21 17.27
N ARG A 441 -21.03 11.90 17.38
CA ARG A 441 -21.23 12.94 18.41
C ARG A 441 -21.17 12.35 19.83
N ARG A 442 -21.82 11.22 20.07
CA ARG A 442 -21.77 10.52 21.38
C ARG A 442 -20.37 10.07 21.73
N TYR A 443 -19.60 9.57 20.73
CA TYR A 443 -18.22 9.13 20.90
C TYR A 443 -17.26 10.28 21.22
N GLY A 444 -17.50 11.47 20.67
CA GLY A 444 -16.73 12.70 20.94
C GLY A 444 -17.00 13.34 22.30
N LEU A 445 -18.14 13.03 22.94
CA LEU A 445 -18.49 13.53 24.28
C LEU A 445 -17.94 12.67 25.43
N ARG A 446 -17.40 11.49 25.15
CA ARG A 446 -16.74 10.57 26.07
C ARG A 446 -15.22 10.71 26.01
#